data_311a407285240063160ec02617744c35
#
_entry.id   311a407285240063160ec02617744c35
#
_cell.length_a   1.000
_cell.length_b   1.000
_cell.length_c   1.000
_cell.angle_alpha   90.00
_cell.angle_beta   90.00
_cell.angle_gamma   90.00
#
_symmetry.space_group_name_H-M   'P 1'
#
loop_
_entity.id
_entity.type
_entity.pdbx_description
1 polymer ?
#
loop_
_entity_poly.entity_id
_entity_poly.type
_entity_poly.pdbx_seq_one_letter_code
_entity_poly.pdbx_strand_id
1 'polypeptide(L)'
;MSIRSNSLVAQLAKFRSFVVFATIAVVGFYFLKDYLSFEALSNHRKILIEFRDSNYALSAVIFILGYTLFVAFSVPGGLILSVTGGFMFATFPGVFYNIIGATCGATSIFLAARWGFGARLAASLESSEGMVKKIKDGIDENQWTMLFLMRLIPGVPFFLANLVPSFLNVPLRRFVISTFLGIFPGALVFTSIGAGLGDVFERGETPNFRVFWEPKVILPLLGLCALSLLPILIKAVRGKKGL
;
A
#
# COMPACT_ATOMS: atom_id res chain seq x y z
N MET A 1 13.85 29.60 31.48
CA MET A 1 13.28 30.11 30.20
C MET A 1 13.76 29.39 28.93
N SER A 2 14.77 28.50 29.01
CA SER A 2 15.40 27.85 27.82
C SER A 2 14.70 26.57 27.32
N ILE A 3 13.90 25.90 28.13
CA ILE A 3 13.28 24.60 27.75
C ILE A 3 12.14 24.76 26.72
N ARG A 4 11.45 25.90 26.72
CA ARG A 4 10.34 26.17 25.75
C ARG A 4 10.83 26.47 24.32
N SER A 5 12.01 27.06 24.15
CA SER A 5 12.54 27.41 22.82
C SER A 5 12.97 26.17 22.02
N ASN A 6 13.58 25.19 22.68
CA ASN A 6 14.00 23.95 22.03
C ASN A 6 12.80 23.09 21.53
N SER A 7 11.67 23.18 22.23
CA SER A 7 10.45 22.46 21.78
C SER A 7 9.84 23.08 20.52
N LEU A 8 9.84 24.41 20.40
CA LEU A 8 9.31 25.11 19.22
C LEU A 8 10.18 24.89 17.97
N VAL A 9 11.50 24.97 18.12
CA VAL A 9 12.44 24.74 17.01
C VAL A 9 12.33 23.29 16.50
N ALA A 10 12.25 22.30 17.42
CA ALA A 10 12.04 20.90 17.05
C ALA A 10 10.66 20.67 16.40
N GLN A 11 9.64 21.46 16.77
CA GLN A 11 8.31 21.41 16.15
C GLN A 11 8.30 21.98 14.74
N LEU A 12 8.97 23.11 14.54
CA LEU A 12 9.10 23.74 13.22
C LEU A 12 9.93 22.87 12.27
N ALA A 13 10.99 22.22 12.76
CA ALA A 13 11.79 21.30 11.96
C ALA A 13 10.97 20.08 11.49
N LYS A 14 10.13 19.50 12.36
CA LYS A 14 9.25 18.39 12.01
C LYS A 14 8.17 18.78 11.02
N PHE A 15 7.56 19.95 11.19
CA PHE A 15 6.58 20.49 10.24
C PHE A 15 7.20 20.74 8.87
N ARG A 16 8.42 21.28 8.83
CA ARG A 16 9.21 21.44 7.59
C ARG A 16 9.42 20.08 6.90
N SER A 17 9.80 19.05 7.64
CA SER A 17 10.02 17.72 7.07
C SER A 17 8.74 17.13 6.45
N PHE A 18 7.58 17.34 7.08
CA PHE A 18 6.29 16.93 6.50
C PHE A 18 5.94 17.71 5.23
N VAL A 19 6.11 19.03 5.26
CA VAL A 19 5.87 19.88 4.09
C VAL A 19 6.80 19.50 2.95
N VAL A 20 8.08 19.28 3.22
CA VAL A 20 9.04 18.79 2.21
C VAL A 20 8.61 17.45 1.64
N PHE A 21 8.23 16.49 2.50
CA PHE A 21 7.77 15.17 2.06
C PHE A 21 6.49 15.26 1.21
N ALA A 22 5.49 16.02 1.67
CA ALA A 22 4.27 16.26 0.91
C ALA A 22 4.53 16.98 -0.43
N THR A 23 5.42 17.95 -0.43
CA THR A 23 5.82 18.66 -1.66
C THR A 23 6.51 17.71 -2.64
N ILE A 24 7.45 16.88 -2.18
CA ILE A 24 8.11 15.88 -3.03
C ILE A 24 7.07 14.89 -3.60
N ALA A 25 6.11 14.44 -2.78
CA ALA A 25 5.03 13.55 -3.23
C ALA A 25 4.16 14.19 -4.33
N VAL A 26 3.73 15.44 -4.12
CA VAL A 26 2.92 16.20 -5.08
C VAL A 26 3.68 16.51 -6.36
N VAL A 27 4.91 16.99 -6.23
CA VAL A 27 5.80 17.31 -7.37
C VAL A 27 6.13 16.02 -8.13
N GLY A 28 6.49 14.95 -7.42
CA GLY A 28 6.76 13.64 -8.01
C GLY A 28 5.54 13.10 -8.76
N PHE A 29 4.34 13.21 -8.19
CA PHE A 29 3.11 12.83 -8.86
C PHE A 29 2.85 13.66 -10.12
N TYR A 30 3.04 14.98 -10.05
CA TYR A 30 2.81 15.87 -11.18
C TYR A 30 3.73 15.55 -12.37
N PHE A 31 5.00 15.25 -12.12
CA PHE A 31 5.96 14.88 -13.17
C PHE A 31 5.78 13.43 -13.65
N LEU A 32 5.31 12.53 -12.79
CA LEU A 32 5.17 11.11 -13.12
C LEU A 32 3.79 10.73 -13.65
N LYS A 33 2.76 11.57 -13.49
CA LYS A 33 1.38 11.25 -13.88
C LYS A 33 1.24 10.81 -15.34
N ASP A 34 1.99 11.45 -16.24
CA ASP A 34 1.93 11.18 -17.67
C ASP A 34 2.64 9.85 -18.03
N TYR A 35 3.63 9.43 -17.21
CA TYR A 35 4.31 8.14 -17.33
C TYR A 35 3.57 7.02 -16.60
N LEU A 36 2.69 7.36 -15.64
CA LEU A 36 1.89 6.43 -14.86
C LEU A 36 0.50 6.26 -15.49
N SER A 37 0.48 5.94 -16.76
CA SER A 37 -0.72 5.68 -17.54
C SER A 37 -0.57 4.41 -18.35
N PHE A 38 -1.69 3.78 -18.70
CA PHE A 38 -1.67 2.62 -19.60
C PHE A 38 -1.22 2.98 -21.01
N GLU A 39 -1.48 4.20 -21.43
CA GLU A 39 -1.02 4.73 -22.70
C GLU A 39 0.51 4.84 -22.71
N ALA A 40 1.12 5.38 -21.66
CA ALA A 40 2.57 5.43 -21.53
C ALA A 40 3.19 4.02 -21.52
N LEU A 41 2.57 3.07 -20.79
CA LEU A 41 3.02 1.67 -20.77
C LEU A 41 2.95 1.05 -22.16
N SER A 42 1.86 1.29 -22.90
CA SER A 42 1.70 0.83 -24.27
C SER A 42 2.74 1.42 -25.21
N ASN A 43 2.96 2.74 -25.14
CA ASN A 43 3.90 3.47 -26.00
C ASN A 43 5.36 3.05 -25.78
N HIS A 44 5.74 2.75 -24.54
CA HIS A 44 7.10 2.37 -24.17
C HIS A 44 7.31 0.85 -24.05
N ARG A 45 6.28 0.03 -24.42
CA ARG A 45 6.29 -1.43 -24.23
C ARG A 45 7.53 -2.12 -24.78
N LYS A 46 7.94 -1.76 -25.99
CA LYS A 46 9.11 -2.38 -26.66
C LYS A 46 10.39 -2.15 -25.86
N ILE A 47 10.65 -0.90 -25.47
CA ILE A 47 11.84 -0.50 -24.72
C ILE A 47 11.87 -1.23 -23.37
N LEU A 48 10.73 -1.33 -22.67
CA LEU A 48 10.63 -2.02 -21.38
C LEU A 48 10.93 -3.52 -21.51
N ILE A 49 10.39 -4.18 -22.55
CA ILE A 49 10.60 -5.60 -22.80
C ILE A 49 12.04 -5.87 -23.24
N GLU A 50 12.59 -5.10 -24.17
CA GLU A 50 13.97 -5.23 -24.62
C GLU A 50 14.98 -5.05 -23.46
N PHE A 51 14.74 -4.05 -22.61
CA PHE A 51 15.56 -3.84 -21.44
C PHE A 51 15.46 -4.99 -20.43
N ARG A 52 14.23 -5.49 -20.18
CA ARG A 52 14.04 -6.68 -19.34
C ARG A 52 14.78 -7.89 -19.89
N ASP A 53 14.64 -8.18 -21.18
CA ASP A 53 15.21 -9.38 -21.81
C ASP A 53 16.73 -9.35 -21.84
N SER A 54 17.31 -8.15 -22.01
CA SER A 54 18.76 -7.97 -21.97
C SER A 54 19.34 -7.99 -20.54
N ASN A 55 18.59 -7.56 -19.53
CA ASN A 55 19.06 -7.34 -18.16
C ASN A 55 18.01 -7.72 -17.12
N TYR A 56 17.52 -8.96 -17.12
CA TYR A 56 16.38 -9.39 -16.30
C TYR A 56 16.55 -9.07 -14.80
N ALA A 57 17.68 -9.44 -14.20
CA ALA A 57 17.92 -9.21 -12.77
C ALA A 57 17.97 -7.71 -12.43
N LEU A 58 18.62 -6.91 -13.28
CA LEU A 58 18.70 -5.47 -13.09
C LEU A 58 17.33 -4.82 -13.22
N SER A 59 16.53 -5.23 -14.19
CA SER A 59 15.17 -4.77 -14.40
C SER A 59 14.28 -5.05 -13.19
N ALA A 60 14.38 -6.26 -12.61
CA ALA A 60 13.65 -6.64 -11.41
C ALA A 60 14.04 -5.77 -10.20
N VAL A 61 15.35 -5.54 -10.00
CA VAL A 61 15.86 -4.69 -8.91
C VAL A 61 15.38 -3.24 -9.09
N ILE A 62 15.54 -2.66 -10.28
CA ILE A 62 15.09 -1.29 -10.58
C ILE A 62 13.58 -1.17 -10.36
N PHE A 63 12.81 -2.14 -10.80
CA PHE A 63 11.37 -2.17 -10.62
C PHE A 63 10.97 -2.19 -9.13
N ILE A 64 11.57 -3.09 -8.33
CA ILE A 64 11.30 -3.20 -6.90
C ILE A 64 11.68 -1.90 -6.18
N LEU A 65 12.83 -1.32 -6.49
CA LEU A 65 13.28 -0.04 -5.90
C LEU A 65 12.36 1.12 -6.30
N GLY A 66 11.99 1.21 -7.58
CA GLY A 66 11.06 2.21 -8.08
C GLY A 66 9.68 2.09 -7.38
N TYR A 67 9.15 0.87 -7.27
CA TYR A 67 7.90 0.60 -6.56
C TYR A 67 8.01 0.99 -5.08
N THR A 68 9.12 0.63 -4.42
CA THR A 68 9.40 1.00 -3.02
C THR A 68 9.37 2.51 -2.82
N LEU A 69 10.08 3.26 -3.64
CA LEU A 69 10.10 4.72 -3.57
C LEU A 69 8.71 5.33 -3.82
N PHE A 70 8.01 4.83 -4.83
CA PHE A 70 6.67 5.28 -5.16
C PHE A 70 5.69 5.15 -3.98
N VAL A 71 5.70 3.99 -3.33
CA VAL A 71 4.88 3.72 -2.15
C VAL A 71 5.37 4.51 -0.93
N ALA A 72 6.68 4.61 -0.72
CA ALA A 72 7.26 5.36 0.39
C ALA A 72 6.85 6.85 0.35
N PHE A 73 6.73 7.43 -0.84
CA PHE A 73 6.24 8.80 -1.03
C PHE A 73 4.70 8.90 -1.13
N SER A 74 3.97 7.78 -0.93
CA SER A 74 2.50 7.74 -1.01
C SER A 74 1.94 8.29 -2.32
N VAL A 75 2.67 8.17 -3.42
CA VAL A 75 2.22 8.61 -4.73
C VAL A 75 1.04 7.73 -5.16
N PRO A 76 -0.10 8.31 -5.59
CA PRO A 76 -1.22 7.52 -6.09
C PRO A 76 -0.87 6.87 -7.43
N GLY A 77 -1.22 5.59 -7.63
CA GLY A 77 -0.93 4.86 -8.88
C GLY A 77 -0.34 3.46 -8.67
N GLY A 78 -0.35 2.93 -7.46
CA GLY A 78 0.13 1.58 -7.15
C GLY A 78 -0.53 0.48 -8.00
N LEU A 79 -1.76 0.72 -8.48
CA LEU A 79 -2.44 -0.16 -9.43
C LEU A 79 -1.65 -0.27 -10.74
N ILE A 80 -1.26 0.86 -11.32
CA ILE A 80 -0.51 0.90 -12.60
C ILE A 80 0.83 0.21 -12.43
N LEU A 81 1.52 0.43 -11.31
CA LEU A 81 2.77 -0.27 -11.02
C LEU A 81 2.57 -1.78 -10.89
N SER A 82 1.49 -2.23 -10.23
CA SER A 82 1.19 -3.67 -10.11
C SER A 82 0.93 -4.31 -11.46
N VAL A 83 0.20 -3.60 -12.34
CA VAL A 83 -0.05 -4.01 -13.72
C VAL A 83 1.25 -4.01 -14.53
N THR A 84 2.08 -2.98 -14.39
CA THR A 84 3.41 -2.92 -15.04
C THR A 84 4.30 -4.07 -14.63
N GLY A 85 4.31 -4.44 -13.33
CA GLY A 85 5.03 -5.60 -12.84
C GLY A 85 4.58 -6.90 -13.49
N GLY A 86 3.26 -7.07 -13.68
CA GLY A 86 2.70 -8.21 -14.41
C GLY A 86 3.05 -8.22 -15.89
N PHE A 87 2.99 -7.06 -16.55
CA PHE A 87 3.38 -6.90 -17.93
C PHE A 87 4.86 -7.23 -18.18
N MET A 88 5.74 -6.74 -17.30
CA MET A 88 7.18 -6.96 -17.45
C MET A 88 7.63 -8.37 -17.05
N PHE A 89 7.06 -8.94 -15.99
CA PHE A 89 7.60 -10.13 -15.34
C PHE A 89 6.61 -11.30 -15.29
N ALA A 90 5.52 -11.23 -16.04
CA ALA A 90 4.38 -12.14 -16.00
C ALA A 90 3.72 -12.19 -14.60
N THR A 91 2.69 -13.04 -14.43
CA THR A 91 2.03 -13.18 -13.13
C THR A 91 3.01 -13.63 -12.05
N PHE A 92 3.81 -14.65 -12.35
CA PHE A 92 4.92 -15.11 -11.51
C PHE A 92 6.23 -14.99 -12.29
N PRO A 93 7.25 -14.34 -11.75
CA PRO A 93 7.43 -13.81 -10.39
C PRO A 93 6.93 -12.37 -10.16
N GLY A 94 6.28 -11.72 -11.12
CA GLY A 94 5.86 -10.31 -11.03
C GLY A 94 5.08 -9.97 -9.75
N VAL A 95 4.17 -10.87 -9.29
CA VAL A 95 3.43 -10.67 -8.04
C VAL A 95 4.35 -10.53 -6.83
N PHE A 96 5.43 -11.29 -6.76
CA PHE A 96 6.37 -11.19 -5.64
C PHE A 96 7.17 -9.88 -5.69
N TYR A 97 7.57 -9.42 -6.88
CA TYR A 97 8.25 -8.13 -7.04
C TYR A 97 7.34 -6.96 -6.62
N ASN A 98 6.08 -7.00 -7.02
CA ASN A 98 5.06 -6.05 -6.60
C ASN A 98 4.91 -6.01 -5.06
N ILE A 99 4.76 -7.18 -4.43
CA ILE A 99 4.54 -7.30 -2.99
C ILE A 99 5.78 -6.86 -2.21
N ILE A 100 6.97 -7.25 -2.65
CA ILE A 100 8.22 -6.84 -2.02
C ILE A 100 8.34 -5.31 -2.09
N GLY A 101 8.21 -4.71 -3.28
CA GLY A 101 8.29 -3.26 -3.45
C GLY A 101 7.25 -2.51 -2.62
N ALA A 102 5.99 -2.95 -2.66
CA ALA A 102 4.92 -2.35 -1.88
C ALA A 102 5.15 -2.47 -0.36
N THR A 103 5.61 -3.63 0.12
CA THR A 103 5.87 -3.86 1.55
C THR A 103 7.07 -3.05 2.04
N CYS A 104 8.15 -2.99 1.27
CA CYS A 104 9.31 -2.16 1.59
C CYS A 104 8.93 -0.67 1.64
N GLY A 105 8.17 -0.18 0.67
CA GLY A 105 7.70 1.20 0.65
C GLY A 105 6.74 1.53 1.80
N ALA A 106 5.77 0.64 2.08
CA ALA A 106 4.87 0.77 3.22
C ALA A 106 5.64 0.76 4.56
N THR A 107 6.68 -0.06 4.67
CA THR A 107 7.55 -0.12 5.85
C THR A 107 8.34 1.17 6.00
N SER A 108 8.85 1.73 4.92
CA SER A 108 9.61 2.98 4.93
C SER A 108 8.75 4.14 5.43
N ILE A 109 7.52 4.30 4.92
CA ILE A 109 6.62 5.36 5.40
C ILE A 109 6.17 5.13 6.84
N PHE A 110 5.90 3.87 7.22
CA PHE A 110 5.56 3.51 8.60
C PHE A 110 6.66 3.92 9.59
N LEU A 111 7.93 3.63 9.28
CA LEU A 111 9.07 4.00 10.12
C LEU A 111 9.30 5.52 10.11
N ALA A 112 9.24 6.16 8.95
CA ALA A 112 9.37 7.61 8.84
C ALA A 112 8.30 8.35 9.66
N ALA A 113 7.05 7.88 9.61
CA ALA A 113 5.95 8.43 10.39
C ALA A 113 6.16 8.21 11.90
N ARG A 114 6.55 7.01 12.31
CA ARG A 114 6.82 6.68 13.72
C ARG A 114 7.91 7.54 14.33
N TRP A 115 9.03 7.72 13.63
CA TRP A 115 10.17 8.49 14.12
C TRP A 115 9.98 10.01 13.97
N GLY A 116 9.26 10.43 12.92
CA GLY A 116 9.08 11.85 12.61
C GLY A 116 7.98 12.54 13.43
N PHE A 117 6.85 11.87 13.65
CA PHE A 117 5.61 12.51 14.11
C PHE A 117 5.00 11.90 15.39
N GLY A 118 5.56 10.79 15.92
CA GLY A 118 4.98 9.86 16.86
C GLY A 118 4.03 10.43 17.93
N ALA A 119 4.51 11.30 18.83
CA ALA A 119 3.73 11.67 20.03
C ALA A 119 2.55 12.63 19.77
N ARG A 120 2.68 13.56 18.81
CA ARG A 120 1.61 14.55 18.56
C ARG A 120 0.47 14.02 17.71
N LEU A 121 0.82 13.25 16.67
CA LEU A 121 -0.21 12.65 15.82
C LEU A 121 -0.95 11.53 16.54
N ALA A 122 -0.29 10.80 17.44
CA ALA A 122 -0.95 9.85 18.33
C ALA A 122 -2.03 10.52 19.19
N ALA A 123 -1.73 11.67 19.80
CA ALA A 123 -2.71 12.46 20.56
C ALA A 123 -3.86 12.98 19.67
N SER A 124 -3.57 13.35 18.43
CA SER A 124 -4.60 13.77 17.48
C SER A 124 -5.51 12.62 17.01
N LEU A 125 -5.03 11.38 17.06
CA LEU A 125 -5.82 10.19 16.74
C LEU A 125 -6.85 9.87 17.84
N GLU A 126 -6.61 10.28 19.09
CA GLU A 126 -7.55 10.09 20.20
C GLU A 126 -8.84 10.89 20.00
N SER A 127 -8.75 12.07 19.37
CA SER A 127 -9.88 12.91 19.02
C SER A 127 -10.43 12.71 17.61
N SER A 128 -9.92 11.70 16.88
CA SER A 128 -10.32 11.46 15.49
C SER A 128 -11.71 10.84 15.40
N GLU A 129 -12.42 11.19 14.33
CA GLU A 129 -13.72 10.64 13.97
C GLU A 129 -13.67 9.83 12.67
N GLY A 130 -14.77 9.19 12.31
CA GLY A 130 -14.92 8.50 11.03
C GLY A 130 -14.04 7.28 10.86
N MET A 131 -13.36 7.16 9.73
CA MET A 131 -12.55 5.98 9.36
C MET A 131 -11.33 5.81 10.27
N VAL A 132 -10.66 6.88 10.66
CA VAL A 132 -9.47 6.85 11.52
C VAL A 132 -9.81 6.27 12.89
N LYS A 133 -10.94 6.69 13.47
CA LYS A 133 -11.45 6.13 14.73
C LYS A 133 -11.74 4.63 14.61
N LYS A 134 -12.42 4.21 13.55
CA LYS A 134 -12.71 2.78 13.31
C LYS A 134 -11.43 1.93 13.21
N ILE A 135 -10.40 2.45 12.54
CA ILE A 135 -9.10 1.78 12.45
C ILE A 135 -8.45 1.67 13.83
N LYS A 136 -8.46 2.76 14.61
CA LYS A 136 -7.91 2.78 15.97
C LYS A 136 -8.61 1.75 16.86
N ASP A 137 -9.93 1.83 16.95
CA ASP A 137 -10.74 0.95 17.79
C ASP A 137 -10.52 -0.54 17.38
N GLY A 138 -10.46 -0.82 16.09
CA GLY A 138 -10.17 -2.17 15.57
C GLY A 138 -8.75 -2.65 15.89
N ILE A 139 -7.75 -1.78 15.86
CA ILE A 139 -6.37 -2.11 16.26
C ILE A 139 -6.29 -2.36 17.77
N ASP A 140 -6.97 -1.58 18.58
CA ASP A 140 -7.02 -1.74 20.05
C ASP A 140 -7.71 -3.06 20.42
N GLU A 141 -8.75 -3.45 19.67
CA GLU A 141 -9.46 -4.72 19.89
C GLU A 141 -8.67 -5.93 19.40
N ASN A 142 -8.22 -5.92 18.14
CA ASN A 142 -7.46 -7.02 17.53
C ASN A 142 -6.55 -6.53 16.40
N GLN A 143 -5.28 -6.30 16.71
CA GLN A 143 -4.30 -5.75 15.77
C GLN A 143 -4.17 -6.58 14.50
N TRP A 144 -4.09 -7.90 14.58
CA TRP A 144 -3.92 -8.75 13.42
C TRP A 144 -5.09 -8.66 12.46
N THR A 145 -6.31 -8.83 12.99
CA THR A 145 -7.53 -8.74 12.19
C THR A 145 -7.63 -7.39 11.51
N MET A 146 -7.43 -6.29 12.24
CA MET A 146 -7.58 -4.95 11.67
C MET A 146 -6.51 -4.65 10.63
N LEU A 147 -5.26 -5.07 10.86
CA LEU A 147 -4.19 -4.90 9.88
C LEU A 147 -4.47 -5.64 8.57
N PHE A 148 -5.00 -6.87 8.63
CA PHE A 148 -5.41 -7.61 7.44
C PHE A 148 -6.61 -6.96 6.74
N LEU A 149 -7.65 -6.58 7.49
CA LEU A 149 -8.83 -5.93 6.91
C LEU A 149 -8.47 -4.65 6.15
N MET A 150 -7.57 -3.82 6.69
CA MET A 150 -7.09 -2.63 6.00
C MET A 150 -6.38 -2.91 4.67
N ARG A 151 -5.87 -4.13 4.47
CA ARG A 151 -5.21 -4.55 3.22
C ARG A 151 -6.16 -5.24 2.24
N LEU A 152 -7.18 -5.91 2.76
CA LEU A 152 -8.13 -6.69 1.98
C LEU A 152 -9.33 -5.87 1.50
N ILE A 153 -9.78 -4.88 2.28
CA ILE A 153 -10.95 -4.05 1.94
C ILE A 153 -10.55 -2.98 0.91
N PRO A 154 -11.11 -3.00 -0.30
CA PRO A 154 -10.76 -2.05 -1.38
C PRO A 154 -11.34 -0.64 -1.13
N GLY A 155 -11.50 -0.16 -0.02
CA GLY A 155 -12.03 1.17 0.29
C GLY A 155 -11.19 1.90 1.33
N VAL A 156 -10.22 1.21 1.92
CA VAL A 156 -9.31 1.83 2.88
C VAL A 156 -8.20 2.54 2.11
N PRO A 157 -8.09 3.88 2.22
CA PRO A 157 -7.02 4.60 1.56
C PRO A 157 -5.65 4.08 2.00
N PHE A 158 -4.79 3.74 1.04
CA PHE A 158 -3.50 3.10 1.29
C PHE A 158 -2.61 3.90 2.25
N PHE A 159 -2.63 5.23 2.17
CA PHE A 159 -1.88 6.09 3.08
C PHE A 159 -2.37 5.96 4.54
N LEU A 160 -3.67 5.84 4.79
CA LEU A 160 -4.22 5.61 6.14
C LEU A 160 -3.79 4.25 6.67
N ALA A 161 -3.85 3.22 5.83
CA ALA A 161 -3.43 1.88 6.20
C ALA A 161 -1.93 1.78 6.56
N ASN A 162 -1.10 2.72 6.11
CA ASN A 162 0.33 2.79 6.44
C ASN A 162 0.62 3.72 7.63
N LEU A 163 -0.04 4.89 7.69
CA LEU A 163 0.25 5.90 8.69
C LEU A 163 -0.39 5.60 10.04
N VAL A 164 -1.69 5.26 10.08
CA VAL A 164 -2.41 5.08 11.34
C VAL A 164 -1.77 4.02 12.24
N PRO A 165 -1.41 2.82 11.74
CA PRO A 165 -0.74 1.81 12.57
C PRO A 165 0.61 2.26 13.14
N SER A 166 1.31 3.18 12.45
CA SER A 166 2.62 3.69 12.90
C SER A 166 2.53 4.47 14.21
N PHE A 167 1.36 5.06 14.52
CA PHE A 167 1.10 5.86 15.71
C PHE A 167 0.43 5.07 16.85
N LEU A 168 -0.07 3.86 16.56
CA LEU A 168 -0.87 3.04 17.48
C LEU A 168 -0.09 1.86 18.06
N ASN A 169 1.17 2.02 18.45
CA ASN A 169 2.01 0.99 19.07
C ASN A 169 2.00 -0.39 18.37
N VAL A 170 1.68 -0.42 17.05
CA VAL A 170 1.71 -1.66 16.27
C VAL A 170 3.16 -2.10 16.08
N PRO A 171 3.56 -3.32 16.50
CA PRO A 171 4.92 -3.81 16.26
C PRO A 171 5.23 -3.87 14.76
N LEU A 172 6.44 -3.42 14.37
CA LEU A 172 6.89 -3.43 12.97
C LEU A 172 6.70 -4.81 12.33
N ARG A 173 7.04 -5.89 13.04
CA ARG A 173 6.88 -7.26 12.56
C ARG A 173 5.43 -7.57 12.16
N ARG A 174 4.45 -7.17 12.97
CA ARG A 174 3.02 -7.38 12.67
C ARG A 174 2.61 -6.58 11.44
N PHE A 175 3.07 -5.34 11.34
CA PHE A 175 2.81 -4.48 10.19
C PHE A 175 3.37 -5.07 8.89
N VAL A 176 4.63 -5.50 8.88
CA VAL A 176 5.30 -6.07 7.70
C VAL A 176 4.60 -7.37 7.25
N ILE A 177 4.37 -8.31 8.18
CA ILE A 177 3.74 -9.59 7.85
C ILE A 177 2.32 -9.39 7.33
N SER A 178 1.51 -8.59 8.00
CA SER A 178 0.13 -8.32 7.57
C SER A 178 0.07 -7.56 6.25
N THR A 179 1.03 -6.70 5.97
CA THR A 179 1.13 -6.01 4.68
C THR A 179 1.51 -6.99 3.58
N PHE A 180 2.58 -7.77 3.76
CA PHE A 180 3.07 -8.71 2.77
C PHE A 180 2.00 -9.75 2.38
N LEU A 181 1.35 -10.35 3.37
CA LEU A 181 0.31 -11.35 3.14
C LEU A 181 -1.03 -10.73 2.74
N GLY A 182 -1.40 -9.60 3.33
CA GLY A 182 -2.71 -8.98 3.12
C GLY A 182 -2.88 -8.31 1.77
N ILE A 183 -1.81 -7.82 1.14
CA ILE A 183 -1.87 -7.26 -0.22
C ILE A 183 -1.79 -8.33 -1.31
N PHE A 184 -1.40 -9.58 -0.97
CA PHE A 184 -1.19 -10.66 -1.94
C PHE A 184 -2.39 -10.90 -2.87
N PRO A 185 -3.65 -11.02 -2.38
CA PRO A 185 -4.78 -11.29 -3.26
C PRO A 185 -5.02 -10.18 -4.29
N GLY A 186 -4.96 -8.92 -3.85
CA GLY A 186 -5.10 -7.77 -4.74
C GLY A 186 -3.93 -7.66 -5.73
N ALA A 187 -2.70 -7.86 -5.25
CA ALA A 187 -1.51 -7.84 -6.09
C ALA A 187 -1.58 -8.94 -7.17
N LEU A 188 -2.04 -10.15 -6.81
CA LEU A 188 -2.19 -11.26 -7.77
C LEU A 188 -3.15 -10.89 -8.90
N VAL A 189 -4.29 -10.28 -8.58
CA VAL A 189 -5.28 -9.87 -9.60
C VAL A 189 -4.68 -8.83 -10.55
N PHE A 190 -4.11 -7.73 -10.02
CA PHE A 190 -3.57 -6.67 -10.88
C PHE A 190 -2.34 -7.12 -11.66
N THR A 191 -1.50 -7.98 -11.09
CA THR A 191 -0.35 -8.56 -11.79
C THR A 191 -0.81 -9.49 -12.91
N SER A 192 -1.87 -10.29 -12.69
CA SER A 192 -2.43 -11.17 -13.73
C SER A 192 -3.04 -10.38 -14.88
N ILE A 193 -3.73 -9.26 -14.59
CA ILE A 193 -4.20 -8.34 -15.63
C ILE A 193 -3.01 -7.81 -16.43
N GLY A 194 -1.94 -7.38 -15.76
CA GLY A 194 -0.72 -6.90 -16.39
C GLY A 194 -0.08 -7.93 -17.31
N ALA A 195 -0.01 -9.18 -16.88
CA ALA A 195 0.55 -10.28 -17.67
C ALA A 195 -0.20 -10.52 -18.99
N GLY A 196 -1.52 -10.21 -19.04
CA GLY A 196 -2.33 -10.30 -20.26
C GLY A 196 -2.30 -9.05 -21.15
N LEU A 197 -1.59 -7.97 -20.75
CA LEU A 197 -1.63 -6.71 -21.51
C LEU A 197 -0.95 -6.78 -22.88
N GLY A 198 -0.03 -7.69 -23.09
CA GLY A 198 0.61 -7.88 -24.41
C GLY A 198 -0.42 -8.04 -25.51
N ASP A 199 -1.31 -8.99 -25.36
CA ASP A 199 -2.38 -9.30 -26.31
C ASP A 199 -3.40 -8.16 -26.45
N VAL A 200 -3.69 -7.46 -25.33
CA VAL A 200 -4.63 -6.32 -25.32
C VAL A 200 -4.07 -5.14 -26.13
N PHE A 201 -2.79 -4.84 -25.93
CA PHE A 201 -2.11 -3.77 -26.70
C PHE A 201 -1.93 -4.11 -28.17
N GLU A 202 -1.76 -5.38 -28.54
CA GLU A 202 -1.70 -5.80 -29.94
C GLU A 202 -3.03 -5.61 -30.67
N ARG A 203 -4.16 -5.78 -29.94
CA ARG A 203 -5.50 -5.54 -30.50
C ARG A 203 -5.93 -4.08 -30.47
N GLY A 204 -5.12 -3.18 -29.92
CA GLY A 204 -5.47 -1.76 -29.75
C GLY A 204 -6.58 -1.51 -28.73
N GLU A 205 -6.82 -2.49 -27.83
CA GLU A 205 -7.85 -2.41 -26.80
C GLU A 205 -7.32 -1.75 -25.49
N THR A 206 -8.23 -1.29 -24.63
CA THR A 206 -7.90 -0.79 -23.30
C THR A 206 -8.08 -1.90 -22.26
N PRO A 207 -7.22 -1.94 -21.20
CA PRO A 207 -7.33 -2.94 -20.15
C PRO A 207 -8.69 -2.92 -19.44
N ASN A 208 -9.32 -4.07 -19.27
CA ASN A 208 -10.61 -4.19 -18.59
C ASN A 208 -10.45 -4.37 -17.09
N PHE A 209 -10.54 -3.28 -16.32
CA PHE A 209 -10.48 -3.31 -14.86
C PHE A 209 -11.78 -3.71 -14.17
N ARG A 210 -12.90 -3.88 -14.92
CA ARG A 210 -14.15 -4.39 -14.35
C ARG A 210 -13.99 -5.82 -13.84
N VAL A 211 -13.00 -6.57 -14.34
CA VAL A 211 -12.63 -7.91 -13.86
C VAL A 211 -12.41 -7.92 -12.33
N PHE A 212 -11.90 -6.84 -11.73
CA PHE A 212 -11.74 -6.76 -10.28
C PHE A 212 -13.09 -6.86 -9.52
N TRP A 213 -14.17 -6.39 -10.12
CA TRP A 213 -15.53 -6.42 -9.56
C TRP A 213 -16.33 -7.66 -9.95
N GLU A 214 -15.76 -8.56 -10.75
CA GLU A 214 -16.41 -9.80 -11.09
C GLU A 214 -16.54 -10.70 -9.85
N PRO A 215 -17.66 -11.46 -9.73
CA PRO A 215 -17.87 -12.38 -8.61
C PRO A 215 -16.71 -13.36 -8.38
N LYS A 216 -16.06 -13.81 -9.45
CA LYS A 216 -14.90 -14.72 -9.39
C LYS A 216 -13.70 -14.14 -8.66
N VAL A 217 -13.57 -12.80 -8.63
CA VAL A 217 -12.47 -12.07 -7.96
C VAL A 217 -12.93 -11.54 -6.62
N ILE A 218 -14.10 -10.87 -6.57
CA ILE A 218 -14.56 -10.20 -5.36
C ILE A 218 -14.99 -11.20 -4.27
N LEU A 219 -15.58 -12.35 -4.63
CA LEU A 219 -16.01 -13.33 -3.63
C LEU A 219 -14.87 -13.96 -2.83
N PRO A 220 -13.74 -14.39 -3.44
CA PRO A 220 -12.57 -14.81 -2.66
C PRO A 220 -12.02 -13.72 -1.76
N LEU A 221 -12.00 -12.46 -2.20
CA LEU A 221 -11.54 -11.32 -1.38
C LEU A 221 -12.47 -11.11 -0.18
N LEU A 222 -13.79 -11.14 -0.38
CA LEU A 222 -14.78 -11.07 0.70
C LEU A 222 -14.66 -12.25 1.65
N GLY A 223 -14.39 -13.46 1.14
CA GLY A 223 -14.11 -14.64 1.95
C GLY A 223 -12.89 -14.46 2.85
N LEU A 224 -11.79 -13.90 2.33
CA LEU A 224 -10.61 -13.57 3.12
C LEU A 224 -10.89 -12.48 4.16
N CYS A 225 -11.70 -11.48 3.84
CA CYS A 225 -12.17 -10.49 4.80
C CYS A 225 -12.97 -11.16 5.94
N ALA A 226 -13.90 -12.04 5.59
CA ALA A 226 -14.70 -12.78 6.57
C ALA A 226 -13.84 -13.67 7.48
N LEU A 227 -12.87 -14.39 6.92
CA LEU A 227 -11.89 -15.16 7.68
C LEU A 227 -11.07 -14.28 8.62
N SER A 228 -10.69 -13.08 8.20
CA SER A 228 -9.95 -12.12 9.04
C SER A 228 -10.80 -11.62 10.21
N LEU A 229 -12.11 -11.61 10.11
CA LEU A 229 -13.04 -11.25 11.20
C LEU A 229 -13.30 -12.41 12.18
N LEU A 230 -12.95 -13.65 11.84
CA LEU A 230 -13.23 -14.83 12.64
C LEU A 230 -12.75 -14.73 14.09
N PRO A 231 -11.53 -14.22 14.40
CA PRO A 231 -11.06 -14.06 15.78
C PRO A 231 -11.96 -13.14 16.63
N ILE A 232 -12.47 -12.06 16.03
CA ILE A 232 -13.38 -11.12 16.69
C ILE A 232 -14.73 -11.81 16.97
N LEU A 233 -15.26 -12.53 15.98
CA LEU A 233 -16.53 -13.27 16.13
C LEU A 233 -16.43 -14.35 17.21
N ILE A 234 -15.33 -15.13 17.23
CA ILE A 234 -15.09 -16.14 18.27
C ILE A 234 -15.04 -15.50 19.66
N LYS A 235 -14.33 -14.36 19.79
CA LYS A 235 -14.23 -13.65 21.08
C LYS A 235 -15.61 -13.12 21.53
N ALA A 236 -16.41 -12.56 20.62
CA ALA A 236 -17.77 -12.07 20.90
C ALA A 236 -18.72 -13.21 21.35
N VAL A 237 -18.62 -14.38 20.72
CA VAL A 237 -19.45 -15.55 21.08
C VAL A 237 -19.00 -16.15 22.40
N ARG A 238 -17.69 -16.27 22.65
CA ARG A 238 -17.15 -16.79 23.91
C ARG A 238 -17.38 -15.85 25.10
N GLY A 239 -17.29 -14.52 24.88
CA GLY A 239 -17.57 -13.53 25.91
C GLY A 239 -19.04 -13.50 26.36
N LYS A 240 -19.99 -13.92 25.53
CA LYS A 240 -21.41 -14.08 25.90
C LYS A 240 -21.75 -15.38 26.65
N LYS A 241 -20.84 -16.37 26.67
CA LYS A 241 -21.04 -17.63 27.41
C LYS A 241 -20.40 -17.65 28.79
N GLY A 242 -19.84 -16.55 29.22
CA GLY A 242 -19.16 -16.37 30.53
C GLY A 242 -19.97 -15.51 31.52
N LEU A 243 -21.32 -15.49 31.42
CA LEU A 243 -22.26 -14.97 32.44
C LEU A 243 -23.06 -16.10 32.99
#